data_a20edb76fb28de3814a8d37bd6ef2f3e
#
_entry.id   a20edb76fb28de3814a8d37bd6ef2f3e
#
_cell.length_a   1.000
_cell.length_b   1.000
_cell.length_c   1.000
_cell.angle_alpha   90.00
_cell.angle_beta   90.00
_cell.angle_gamma   90.00
#
_symmetry.space_group_name_H-M   'P 1'
#
loop_
_entity.id
_entity.type
_entity.pdbx_description
1 polymer ?
#
loop_
_entity_poly.entity_id
_entity_poly.type
_entity_poly.pdbx_seq_one_letter_code
_entity_poly.pdbx_strand_id
1 'polypeptide(L)'
;LDEEGEDAEYLLSYLPRIRQETFTVGASWRHYAGRHVQTVSLGHTYLNNRNLKYRGNDDSSEDNLTLRLRSVEQKTTLRAENRSYLGRWTVREGVELSYSGYTNRTEQRLFTDEAALSDYRTRLGIVGWGLFAGADYASADKRFTASVGVRADGADYSARMARFWRQLSPRAS
;
A
#
# COMPACT_ATOMS: atom_id res chain seq x y z
N LEU A 1 10.53 -22.33 16.57
CA LEU A 1 9.80 -22.58 17.82
C LEU A 1 10.01 -24.07 18.11
N ASP A 2 11.07 -24.36 18.85
CA ASP A 2 11.40 -25.70 19.36
C ASP A 2 10.91 -25.77 20.83
N GLU A 3 9.62 -25.67 21.02
CA GLU A 3 9.03 -25.99 22.32
C GLU A 3 8.59 -27.45 22.31
N GLU A 4 9.36 -28.30 22.95
CA GLU A 4 9.01 -29.68 23.22
C GLU A 4 8.07 -29.73 24.43
N GLY A 5 6.78 -30.06 24.22
CA GLY A 5 5.80 -30.24 25.25
C GLY A 5 4.36 -30.31 24.73
N GLU A 6 3.44 -30.84 25.54
CA GLU A 6 2.00 -30.94 25.20
C GLU A 6 1.39 -29.56 24.86
N ASP A 7 1.86 -28.47 25.50
CA ASP A 7 1.43 -27.11 25.22
C ASP A 7 1.90 -26.63 23.82
N ALA A 8 3.08 -27.05 23.36
CA ALA A 8 3.59 -26.72 22.05
C ALA A 8 2.80 -27.43 20.93
N GLU A 9 2.47 -28.68 21.10
CA GLU A 9 1.63 -29.44 20.16
C GLU A 9 0.23 -28.82 20.05
N TYR A 10 -0.35 -28.40 21.16
CA TYR A 10 -1.62 -27.69 21.22
C TYR A 10 -1.55 -26.34 20.48
N LEU A 11 -0.52 -25.53 20.73
CA LEU A 11 -0.31 -24.25 20.05
C LEU A 11 -0.08 -24.43 18.55
N LEU A 12 0.75 -25.41 18.14
CA LEU A 12 1.00 -25.71 16.74
C LEU A 12 -0.27 -26.12 15.99
N SER A 13 -1.18 -26.84 16.66
CA SER A 13 -2.47 -27.25 16.07
C SER A 13 -3.39 -26.07 15.71
N TYR A 14 -3.15 -24.89 16.31
CA TYR A 14 -3.92 -23.67 16.07
C TYR A 14 -3.26 -22.68 15.10
N LEU A 15 -1.99 -22.86 14.76
CA LEU A 15 -1.28 -21.93 13.87
C LEU A 15 -1.68 -22.15 12.40
N PRO A 16 -2.02 -21.08 11.68
CA PRO A 16 -2.22 -21.17 10.24
C PRO A 16 -0.88 -21.32 9.50
N ARG A 17 -0.87 -22.07 8.42
CA ARG A 17 0.24 -22.08 7.45
C ARG A 17 0.11 -20.82 6.58
N ILE A 18 1.08 -19.93 6.71
CA ILE A 18 1.10 -18.65 6.02
C ILE A 18 2.09 -18.72 4.86
N ARG A 19 1.63 -18.39 3.65
CA ARG A 19 2.48 -18.17 2.49
C ARG A 19 2.23 -16.77 1.94
N GLN A 20 3.29 -15.99 1.85
CA GLN A 20 3.25 -14.62 1.35
C GLN A 20 4.20 -14.47 0.17
N GLU A 21 3.71 -13.88 -0.90
CA GLU A 21 4.47 -13.56 -2.10
C GLU A 21 4.33 -12.06 -2.36
N THR A 22 5.44 -11.35 -2.46
CA THR A 22 5.42 -9.93 -2.78
C THR A 22 6.46 -9.58 -3.83
N PHE A 23 6.12 -8.64 -4.70
CA PHE A 23 7.10 -8.02 -5.57
C PHE A 23 6.78 -6.53 -5.75
N THR A 24 7.81 -5.76 -6.05
CA THR A 24 7.68 -4.36 -6.43
C THR A 24 8.55 -4.12 -7.67
N VAL A 25 7.97 -3.46 -8.66
CA VAL A 25 8.67 -3.04 -9.87
C VAL A 25 8.39 -1.57 -10.12
N GLY A 26 9.37 -0.86 -10.65
CA GLY A 26 9.20 0.55 -10.98
C GLY A 26 10.18 1.02 -12.03
N ALA A 27 9.80 2.09 -12.70
CA ALA A 27 10.63 2.81 -13.66
C ALA A 27 10.51 4.30 -13.42
N SER A 28 11.57 5.05 -13.68
CA SER A 28 11.55 6.50 -13.70
C SER A 28 12.31 7.04 -14.90
N TRP A 29 11.74 8.07 -15.50
CA TRP A 29 12.36 8.83 -16.58
C TRP A 29 12.60 10.25 -16.11
N ARG A 30 13.78 10.81 -16.44
CA ARG A 30 14.15 12.19 -16.15
C ARG A 30 14.54 12.91 -17.40
N HIS A 31 14.03 14.13 -17.52
CA HIS A 31 14.39 15.06 -18.59
C HIS A 31 14.97 16.34 -17.97
N TYR A 32 16.12 16.75 -18.49
CA TYR A 32 16.83 17.95 -18.05
C TYR A 32 16.68 19.04 -19.10
N ALA A 33 16.00 20.11 -18.75
CA ALA A 33 15.73 21.25 -19.64
C ALA A 33 16.21 22.55 -18.98
N GLY A 34 17.48 22.89 -19.16
CA GLY A 34 18.09 24.07 -18.55
C GLY A 34 18.05 24.05 -17.03
N ARG A 35 17.20 24.87 -16.42
CA ARG A 35 17.02 24.96 -14.98
C ARG A 35 15.91 24.05 -14.44
N HIS A 36 15.33 23.24 -15.29
CA HIS A 36 14.21 22.37 -14.95
C HIS A 36 14.61 20.91 -15.02
N VAL A 37 14.15 20.13 -14.06
CA VAL A 37 14.26 18.67 -14.07
C VAL A 37 12.87 18.08 -13.94
N GLN A 38 12.42 17.46 -15.00
CA GLN A 38 11.14 16.77 -15.07
C GLN A 38 11.36 15.30 -14.77
N THR A 39 10.56 14.75 -13.87
CA THR A 39 10.64 13.34 -13.50
C THR A 39 9.27 12.71 -13.61
N VAL A 40 9.16 11.61 -14.35
CA VAL A 40 7.96 10.77 -14.37
C VAL A 40 8.36 9.41 -13.82
N SER A 41 7.61 8.92 -12.83
CA SER A 41 7.86 7.64 -12.18
C SER A 41 6.60 6.80 -12.18
N LEU A 42 6.74 5.53 -12.51
CA LEU A 42 5.69 4.51 -12.44
C LEU A 42 6.18 3.41 -11.50
N GLY A 43 5.35 3.04 -10.53
CA GLY A 43 5.62 1.95 -9.60
C GLY A 43 4.42 1.02 -9.50
N HIS A 44 4.68 -0.26 -9.33
CA HIS A 44 3.68 -1.27 -9.06
C HIS A 44 4.14 -2.21 -7.95
N THR A 45 3.29 -2.42 -6.95
CA THR A 45 3.50 -3.36 -5.86
C THR A 45 2.37 -4.37 -5.87
N TYR A 46 2.72 -5.62 -5.68
CA TYR A 46 1.80 -6.74 -5.60
C TYR A 46 2.13 -7.57 -4.36
N LEU A 47 1.09 -7.95 -3.61
CA LEU A 47 1.15 -8.82 -2.45
C LEU A 47 0.06 -9.88 -2.58
N ASN A 48 0.45 -11.15 -2.47
CA ASN A 48 -0.47 -12.28 -2.39
C ASN A 48 -0.22 -13.00 -1.07
N ASN A 49 -1.23 -13.05 -0.23
CA ASN A 49 -1.18 -13.71 1.07
C ASN A 49 -2.17 -14.88 1.08
N ARG A 50 -1.69 -16.05 1.50
CA ARG A 50 -2.47 -17.29 1.61
C ARG A 50 -2.29 -17.86 3.00
N ASN A 51 -3.40 -18.08 3.68
CA ASN A 51 -3.42 -18.70 5.00
C ASN A 51 -4.30 -19.96 4.92
N LEU A 52 -3.72 -21.08 5.35
CA LEU A 52 -4.40 -22.36 5.44
C LEU A 52 -4.35 -22.82 6.89
N LYS A 53 -5.47 -23.27 7.43
CA LYS A 53 -5.54 -23.89 8.74
C LYS A 53 -6.25 -25.21 8.63
N TYR A 54 -5.65 -26.22 9.23
CA TYR A 54 -6.19 -27.57 9.29
C TYR A 54 -6.49 -27.98 10.72
N ARG A 55 -7.46 -28.84 10.92
CA ARG A 55 -7.77 -29.42 12.22
C ARG A 55 -6.57 -30.28 12.68
N GLY A 56 -6.11 -30.05 13.92
CA GLY A 56 -4.94 -30.77 14.45
C GLY A 56 -3.66 -30.57 13.63
N ASN A 57 -3.59 -29.52 12.81
CA ASN A 57 -2.50 -29.27 11.84
C ASN A 57 -2.26 -30.42 10.82
N ASP A 58 -3.26 -31.29 10.65
CA ASP A 58 -3.23 -32.42 9.73
C ASP A 58 -3.72 -32.02 8.34
N ASP A 59 -2.82 -31.95 7.37
CA ASP A 59 -3.08 -31.61 5.97
C ASP A 59 -3.20 -32.83 5.04
N SER A 60 -3.31 -34.02 5.60
CA SER A 60 -3.44 -35.25 4.82
C SER A 60 -4.78 -35.33 4.04
N SER A 61 -5.81 -34.58 4.47
CA SER A 61 -7.11 -34.50 3.81
C SER A 61 -7.64 -33.07 3.73
N GLU A 62 -8.30 -32.74 2.64
CA GLU A 62 -9.06 -31.47 2.48
C GLU A 62 -10.23 -31.38 3.50
N ASP A 63 -10.71 -32.47 4.04
CA ASP A 63 -11.77 -32.49 5.08
C ASP A 63 -11.30 -31.89 6.40
N ASN A 64 -9.99 -31.89 6.64
CA ASN A 64 -9.37 -31.26 7.80
C ASN A 64 -9.21 -29.73 7.62
N LEU A 65 -9.41 -29.20 6.41
CA LEU A 65 -9.28 -27.77 6.16
C LEU A 65 -10.38 -26.99 6.87
N THR A 66 -9.98 -26.15 7.83
CA THR A 66 -10.88 -25.31 8.64
C THR A 66 -10.94 -23.87 8.14
N LEU A 67 -9.83 -23.36 7.59
CA LEU A 67 -9.72 -22.02 7.04
C LEU A 67 -8.86 -22.01 5.79
N ARG A 68 -9.39 -21.43 4.70
CA ARG A 68 -8.64 -21.04 3.52
C ARG A 68 -8.87 -19.56 3.28
N LEU A 69 -7.85 -18.75 3.48
CA LEU A 69 -7.88 -17.33 3.17
C LEU A 69 -6.88 -17.04 2.07
N ARG A 70 -7.32 -16.30 1.07
CA ARG A 70 -6.45 -15.72 0.04
C ARG A 70 -6.78 -14.25 -0.12
N SER A 71 -5.79 -13.38 0.14
CA SER A 71 -5.90 -11.96 -0.15
C SER A 71 -4.83 -11.52 -1.15
N VAL A 72 -5.25 -10.66 -2.07
CA VAL A 72 -4.35 -10.02 -3.04
C VAL A 72 -4.50 -8.52 -2.88
N GLU A 73 -3.37 -7.86 -2.67
CA GLU A 73 -3.25 -6.42 -2.63
C GLU A 73 -2.33 -5.96 -3.76
N GLN A 74 -2.74 -4.90 -4.45
CA GLN A 74 -1.92 -4.31 -5.48
C GLN A 74 -2.04 -2.80 -5.48
N LYS A 75 -0.94 -2.13 -5.77
CA LYS A 75 -0.94 -0.67 -5.90
C LYS A 75 -0.07 -0.26 -7.09
N THR A 76 -0.67 0.51 -8.00
CA THR A 76 0.04 1.16 -9.08
C THR A 76 0.05 2.66 -8.80
N THR A 77 1.21 3.30 -8.94
CA THR A 77 1.37 4.74 -8.71
C THR A 77 2.11 5.34 -9.90
N LEU A 78 1.52 6.38 -10.49
CA LEU A 78 2.14 7.26 -11.49
C LEU A 78 2.35 8.62 -10.85
N ARG A 79 3.58 9.12 -10.87
CA ARG A 79 3.96 10.44 -10.35
C ARG A 79 4.70 11.23 -11.42
N ALA A 80 4.29 12.46 -11.63
CA ALA A 80 5.01 13.43 -12.44
C ALA A 80 5.37 14.64 -11.58
N GLU A 81 6.65 15.03 -11.62
CA GLU A 81 7.21 16.13 -10.85
C GLU A 81 8.08 17.00 -11.77
N ASN A 82 7.96 18.31 -11.63
CA ASN A 82 8.91 19.26 -12.16
C ASN A 82 9.63 19.96 -11.01
N ARG A 83 10.94 20.08 -11.11
CA ARG A 83 11.80 20.81 -10.19
C ARG A 83 12.54 21.91 -10.95
N SER A 84 12.38 23.16 -10.47
CA SER A 84 12.94 24.36 -11.08
C SER A 84 13.97 24.99 -10.15
N TYR A 85 15.19 25.20 -10.65
CA TYR A 85 16.29 25.85 -9.92
C TYR A 85 16.38 27.32 -10.29
N LEU A 86 15.89 28.19 -9.44
CA LEU A 86 15.72 29.63 -9.66
C LEU A 86 16.64 30.43 -8.72
N GLY A 87 17.94 30.37 -8.95
CA GLY A 87 18.92 31.02 -8.12
C GLY A 87 18.99 30.43 -6.72
N ARG A 88 18.46 31.14 -5.74
CA ARG A 88 18.42 30.70 -4.31
C ARG A 88 17.19 29.88 -3.99
N TRP A 89 16.28 29.73 -4.93
CA TRP A 89 15.04 29.00 -4.77
C TRP A 89 15.06 27.70 -5.56
N THR A 90 14.55 26.66 -4.97
CA THR A 90 14.18 25.43 -5.66
C THR A 90 12.67 25.24 -5.52
N VAL A 91 11.97 25.30 -6.63
CA VAL A 91 10.51 25.09 -6.65
C VAL A 91 10.22 23.67 -7.15
N ARG A 92 9.30 22.99 -6.50
CA ARG A 92 8.83 21.65 -6.85
C ARG A 92 7.31 21.67 -6.97
N GLU A 93 6.80 21.16 -8.07
CA GLU A 93 5.38 20.93 -8.26
C GLU A 93 5.15 19.57 -8.94
N GLY A 94 4.00 18.96 -8.68
CA GLY A 94 3.71 17.69 -9.32
C GLY A 94 2.34 17.14 -9.01
N VAL A 95 2.06 16.05 -9.68
CA VAL A 95 0.82 15.29 -9.59
C VAL A 95 1.14 13.81 -9.32
N GLU A 96 0.22 13.15 -8.64
CA GLU A 96 0.30 11.73 -8.36
C GLU A 96 -1.06 11.09 -8.61
N LEU A 97 -1.08 9.99 -9.31
CA LEU A 97 -2.25 9.15 -9.52
C LEU A 97 -1.93 7.75 -8.99
N SER A 98 -2.86 7.13 -8.29
CA SER A 98 -2.69 5.78 -7.79
C SER A 98 -3.96 4.96 -7.97
N TYR A 99 -3.77 3.68 -8.22
CA TYR A 99 -4.82 2.68 -8.15
C TYR A 99 -4.43 1.63 -7.12
N SER A 100 -5.29 1.41 -6.13
CA SER A 100 -5.15 0.38 -5.11
C SER A 100 -6.26 -0.64 -5.27
N GLY A 101 -5.92 -1.90 -5.44
CA GLY A 101 -6.85 -3.02 -5.54
C GLY A 101 -6.64 -3.98 -4.38
N TYR A 102 -7.74 -4.42 -3.79
CA TYR A 102 -7.79 -5.45 -2.77
C TYR A 102 -8.83 -6.49 -3.13
N THR A 103 -8.46 -7.76 -3.08
CA THR A 103 -9.39 -8.87 -3.16
C THR A 103 -9.15 -9.84 -2.02
N ASN A 104 -10.21 -10.32 -1.40
CA ASN A 104 -10.15 -11.34 -0.38
C ASN A 104 -11.17 -12.43 -0.68
N ARG A 105 -10.76 -13.68 -0.52
CA ARG A 105 -11.63 -14.84 -0.46
C ARG A 105 -11.28 -15.64 0.79
N THR A 106 -12.27 -15.82 1.63
CA THR A 106 -12.17 -16.60 2.87
C THR A 106 -13.21 -17.69 2.85
N GLU A 107 -12.75 -18.93 2.93
CA GLU A 107 -13.57 -20.14 3.11
C GLU A 107 -13.30 -20.64 4.53
N GLN A 108 -14.32 -20.72 5.36
CA GLN A 108 -14.20 -21.20 6.73
C GLN A 108 -15.26 -22.25 7.00
N ARG A 109 -14.85 -23.40 7.51
CA ARG A 109 -15.76 -24.41 8.03
C ARG A 109 -16.05 -24.11 9.50
N LEU A 110 -17.32 -23.90 9.78
CA LEU A 110 -17.83 -23.77 11.16
C LEU A 110 -18.24 -25.16 11.61
N PHE A 111 -17.61 -25.66 12.66
CA PHE A 111 -17.97 -26.93 13.30
C PHE A 111 -19.09 -26.66 14.33
N THR A 112 -20.27 -26.38 13.82
CA THR A 112 -21.55 -26.44 14.55
C THR A 112 -22.22 -27.76 14.23
N ASP A 113 -23.33 -28.11 14.88
CA ASP A 113 -24.09 -29.36 14.66
C ASP A 113 -24.47 -29.58 13.18
N GLU A 114 -24.51 -28.51 12.39
CA GLU A 114 -24.54 -28.52 10.92
C GLU A 114 -23.24 -27.92 10.43
N ALA A 115 -22.40 -28.73 9.74
CA ALA A 115 -21.14 -28.29 9.16
C ALA A 115 -21.40 -27.22 8.07
N ALA A 116 -21.40 -25.94 8.47
CA ALA A 116 -21.64 -24.82 7.57
C ALA A 116 -20.31 -24.33 6.96
N LEU A 117 -20.28 -24.25 5.63
CA LEU A 117 -19.18 -23.61 4.89
C LEU A 117 -19.54 -22.14 4.66
N SER A 118 -18.76 -21.24 5.26
CA SER A 118 -18.84 -19.81 4.99
C SER A 118 -17.86 -19.44 3.87
N ASP A 119 -18.35 -19.01 2.71
CA ASP A 119 -17.53 -18.43 1.61
C ASP A 119 -17.78 -16.92 1.56
N TYR A 120 -16.77 -16.16 1.96
CA TYR A 120 -16.81 -14.70 1.96
C TYR A 120 -15.85 -14.14 0.93
N ARG A 121 -16.35 -13.23 0.09
CA ARG A 121 -15.56 -12.57 -0.96
C ARG A 121 -15.69 -11.07 -0.87
N THR A 122 -14.56 -10.38 -0.87
CA THR A 122 -14.50 -8.92 -0.92
C THR A 122 -13.65 -8.50 -2.09
N ARG A 123 -14.10 -7.45 -2.78
CA ARG A 123 -13.31 -6.75 -3.79
C ARG A 123 -13.43 -5.25 -3.57
N LEU A 124 -12.30 -4.56 -3.49
CA LEU A 124 -12.22 -3.13 -3.34
C LEU A 124 -11.23 -2.58 -4.38
N GLY A 125 -11.61 -1.51 -5.06
CA GLY A 125 -10.72 -0.74 -5.93
C GLY A 125 -10.83 0.72 -5.54
N ILE A 126 -9.69 1.42 -5.41
CA ILE A 126 -9.65 2.83 -5.04
C ILE A 126 -8.71 3.55 -6.00
N VAL A 127 -9.18 4.61 -6.62
CA VAL A 127 -8.37 5.57 -7.37
C VAL A 127 -8.06 6.75 -6.45
N GLY A 128 -6.78 7.03 -6.27
CA GLY A 128 -6.29 8.17 -5.51
C GLY A 128 -5.58 9.17 -6.43
N TRP A 129 -5.64 10.43 -6.08
CA TRP A 129 -4.93 11.51 -6.75
C TRP A 129 -4.34 12.49 -5.75
N GLY A 130 -3.23 13.08 -6.09
CA GLY A 130 -2.55 14.08 -5.27
C GLY A 130 -1.94 15.19 -6.12
N LEU A 131 -2.01 16.41 -5.60
CA LEU A 131 -1.34 17.58 -6.14
C LEU A 131 -0.41 18.11 -5.07
N PHE A 132 0.79 18.53 -5.44
CA PHE A 132 1.73 19.12 -4.49
C PHE A 132 2.54 20.23 -5.14
N ALA A 133 2.86 21.22 -4.32
CA ALA A 133 3.81 22.26 -4.68
C ALA A 133 4.62 22.64 -3.45
N GLY A 134 5.87 23.06 -3.65
CA GLY A 134 6.75 23.49 -2.59
C GLY A 134 7.89 24.33 -3.10
N ALA A 135 8.45 25.14 -2.22
CA ALA A 135 9.61 25.96 -2.50
C ALA A 135 10.61 25.88 -1.35
N ASP A 136 11.86 25.65 -1.68
CA ASP A 136 12.99 25.68 -0.76
C ASP A 136 13.84 26.91 -1.06
N TYR A 137 14.20 27.64 -0.03
CA TYR A 137 15.12 28.78 -0.11
C TYR A 137 16.43 28.45 0.61
N ALA A 138 17.54 28.83 0.03
CA ALA A 138 18.84 28.78 0.69
C ALA A 138 19.57 30.11 0.53
N SER A 139 20.06 30.68 1.66
CA SER A 139 20.90 31.88 1.61
C SER A 139 22.23 31.62 0.89
N ALA A 140 22.92 32.68 0.44
CA ALA A 140 24.17 32.54 -0.31
C ALA A 140 25.26 31.83 0.51
N ASP A 141 25.31 32.08 1.81
CA ASP A 141 26.26 31.49 2.77
C ASP A 141 25.77 30.13 3.29
N LYS A 142 24.59 29.65 2.85
CA LYS A 142 23.92 28.40 3.27
C LYS A 142 23.65 28.30 4.80
N ARG A 143 23.75 29.42 5.54
CA ARG A 143 23.46 29.44 6.97
C ARG A 143 21.98 29.47 7.29
N PHE A 144 21.17 29.95 6.33
CA PHE A 144 19.72 29.99 6.46
C PHE A 144 19.07 29.21 5.33
N THR A 145 18.18 28.31 5.69
CA THR A 145 17.32 27.57 4.76
C THR A 145 15.89 27.66 5.26
N ALA A 146 14.94 27.75 4.33
CA ALA A 146 13.53 27.71 4.63
C ALA A 146 12.81 26.88 3.58
N SER A 147 11.83 26.11 4.00
CA SER A 147 11.00 25.30 3.11
C SER A 147 9.53 25.55 3.39
N VAL A 148 8.77 25.72 2.34
CA VAL A 148 7.29 25.78 2.39
C VAL A 148 6.71 24.85 1.36
N GLY A 149 5.56 24.27 1.67
CA GLY A 149 4.89 23.38 0.73
C GLY A 149 3.43 23.17 1.08
N VAL A 150 2.67 22.74 0.10
CA VAL A 150 1.29 22.32 0.23
C VAL A 150 1.05 21.06 -0.57
N ARG A 151 0.26 20.17 -0.03
CA ARG A 151 -0.23 18.96 -0.70
C ARG A 151 -1.74 18.88 -0.53
N ALA A 152 -2.42 18.48 -1.59
CA ALA A 152 -3.83 18.15 -1.58
C ALA A 152 -4.02 16.75 -2.13
N ASP A 153 -4.68 15.89 -1.38
CA ASP A 153 -4.95 14.51 -1.75
C ASP A 153 -6.45 14.28 -1.92
N GLY A 154 -6.82 13.30 -2.73
CA GLY A 154 -8.20 12.88 -2.89
C GLY A 154 -8.27 11.40 -3.29
N ALA A 155 -9.44 10.80 -3.11
CA ALA A 155 -9.71 9.43 -3.53
C ALA A 155 -11.20 9.24 -3.81
N ASP A 156 -11.53 8.27 -4.65
CA ASP A 156 -12.91 7.92 -5.01
C ASP A 156 -13.61 7.04 -3.97
N TYR A 157 -12.91 6.68 -2.89
CA TYR A 157 -13.46 5.83 -1.83
C TYR A 157 -14.73 6.38 -1.18
N SER A 158 -14.83 7.70 -1.06
CA SER A 158 -16.04 8.36 -0.54
C SER A 158 -16.16 9.79 -1.06
N ALA A 159 -17.40 10.31 -1.10
CA ALA A 159 -17.67 11.70 -1.50
C ALA A 159 -16.92 12.74 -0.66
N ARG A 160 -16.58 12.42 0.60
CA ARG A 160 -15.76 13.28 1.47
C ARG A 160 -14.30 13.27 1.03
N MET A 161 -13.74 12.11 0.69
CA MET A 161 -12.36 11.96 0.25
C MET A 161 -12.14 12.47 -1.17
N ALA A 162 -13.18 12.52 -2.00
CA ALA A 162 -13.11 13.11 -3.33
C ALA A 162 -12.91 14.64 -3.32
N ARG A 163 -13.19 15.32 -2.20
CA ARG A 163 -13.08 16.78 -2.06
C ARG A 163 -11.67 17.17 -1.64
N PHE A 164 -10.72 17.23 -2.58
CA PHE A 164 -9.30 17.49 -2.33
C PHE A 164 -9.02 18.78 -1.53
N TRP A 165 -9.84 19.85 -1.69
CA TRP A 165 -9.70 21.11 -0.94
C TRP A 165 -9.92 20.97 0.57
N ARG A 166 -10.51 19.87 1.05
CA ARG A 166 -10.67 19.56 2.47
C ARG A 166 -9.49 18.75 3.04
N GLN A 167 -8.56 18.36 2.19
CA GLN A 167 -7.41 17.52 2.55
C GLN A 167 -6.09 18.24 2.23
N LEU A 168 -6.08 19.56 2.44
CA LEU A 168 -4.89 20.37 2.31
C LEU A 168 -3.95 20.13 3.48
N SER A 169 -2.68 19.85 3.18
CA SER A 169 -1.61 19.63 4.16
C SER A 169 -0.49 20.65 3.93
N PRO A 170 -0.53 21.81 4.57
CA PRO A 170 0.57 22.77 4.52
C PRO A 170 1.75 22.28 5.37
N ARG A 171 2.97 22.63 4.97
CA ARG A 171 4.21 22.34 5.67
C ARG A 171 5.13 23.56 5.59
N ALA A 172 5.87 23.82 6.69
CA ALA A 172 6.91 24.82 6.76
C ALA A 172 8.02 24.35 7.69
N SER A 173 9.26 24.67 7.36
CA SER A 173 10.45 24.38 8.16
C SER A 173 11.56 25.41 7.90
#